data_2528143a07b7d4bd8087c50158ae7585
#
_entry.id   2528143a07b7d4bd8087c50158ae7585
#
_cell.length_a   1.000
_cell.length_b   1.000
_cell.length_c   1.000
_cell.angle_alpha   90.00
_cell.angle_beta   90.00
_cell.angle_gamma   90.00
#
_symmetry.space_group_name_H-M   'P 1'
#
loop_
_entity.id
_entity.type
_entity.pdbx_description
1 polymer ?
#
loop_
_entity_poly.entity_id
_entity_poly.type
_entity_poly.pdbx_seq_one_letter_code
_entity_poly.pdbx_strand_id
1 'polypeptide(L)'
;EVHIEGLGYFSPTLEATQKVTRKTKNKHLKLRLKGVSFRPDIRLKAALAGVTATQSKYTRHSLRLSEVEIDIRLKEYFTEHELLLRIDFQELCGMARTTANNHLQRLQKEGKLTNVGRRAQPIYRPMPGYYGMSRDAELKR
;
A
#
# COMPACT_ATOMS: atom_id res chain seq x y z
N GLU A 1 -7.51 -14.91 -30.32
CA GLU A 1 -8.48 -14.99 -29.22
C GLU A 1 -8.47 -16.41 -28.65
N VAL A 2 -8.43 -16.54 -27.34
CA VAL A 2 -8.50 -17.82 -26.62
C VAL A 2 -9.82 -17.84 -25.83
N HIS A 3 -10.61 -18.88 -26.01
CA HIS A 3 -11.83 -19.10 -25.26
C HIS A 3 -11.60 -20.18 -24.21
N ILE A 4 -11.96 -19.88 -22.96
CA ILE A 4 -11.99 -20.83 -21.86
C ILE A 4 -13.45 -21.03 -21.49
N GLU A 5 -13.97 -22.24 -21.70
CA GLU A 5 -15.37 -22.57 -21.47
C GLU A 5 -15.78 -22.28 -20.02
N GLY A 6 -16.92 -21.61 -19.85
CA GLY A 6 -17.44 -21.21 -18.55
C GLY A 6 -16.75 -19.99 -17.91
N LEU A 7 -15.62 -19.53 -18.47
CA LEU A 7 -14.91 -18.35 -17.98
C LEU A 7 -15.07 -17.16 -18.93
N GLY A 8 -14.61 -17.29 -20.16
CA GLY A 8 -14.75 -16.24 -21.16
C GLY A 8 -13.65 -16.23 -22.22
N TYR A 9 -13.52 -15.10 -22.86
CA TYR A 9 -12.64 -14.88 -24.00
C TYR A 9 -11.47 -13.95 -23.62
N PHE A 10 -10.27 -14.35 -24.01
CA PHE A 10 -9.05 -13.58 -23.83
C PHE A 10 -8.50 -13.19 -25.20
N SER A 11 -8.32 -11.90 -25.42
CA SER A 11 -7.82 -11.35 -26.68
C SER A 11 -6.65 -10.42 -26.45
N PRO A 12 -5.59 -10.50 -27.27
CA PRO A 12 -4.50 -9.55 -27.17
C PRO A 12 -4.99 -8.15 -27.55
N THR A 13 -4.61 -7.17 -26.76
CA THR A 13 -4.84 -5.77 -27.05
C THR A 13 -3.57 -5.19 -27.62
N LEU A 14 -3.67 -4.59 -28.80
CA LEU A 14 -2.53 -4.00 -29.50
C LEU A 14 -2.61 -2.47 -29.45
N GLU A 15 -1.49 -1.83 -29.35
CA GLU A 15 -1.39 -0.38 -29.52
C GLU A 15 -0.42 -0.03 -30.64
N ALA A 16 -0.71 1.06 -31.33
CA ALA A 16 0.18 1.56 -32.37
C ALA A 16 1.35 2.33 -31.73
N THR A 17 2.56 1.97 -32.11
CA THR A 17 3.79 2.69 -31.70
C THR A 17 3.93 4.04 -32.38
N GLN A 18 3.24 4.22 -33.51
CA GLN A 18 3.20 5.45 -34.28
C GLN A 18 1.79 5.67 -34.82
N LYS A 19 1.45 6.91 -35.20
CA LYS A 19 0.16 7.23 -35.81
C LYS A 19 -0.02 6.42 -37.11
N VAL A 20 -1.01 5.53 -37.11
CA VAL A 20 -1.34 4.67 -38.26
C VAL A 20 -2.52 5.24 -39.02
N THR A 21 -2.33 5.48 -40.33
CA THR A 21 -3.35 5.98 -41.24
C THR A 21 -3.68 4.93 -42.31
N ARG A 22 -4.75 5.16 -43.12
CA ARG A 22 -5.09 4.26 -44.24
C ARG A 22 -3.94 4.10 -45.23
N LYS A 23 -3.10 5.14 -45.42
CA LYS A 23 -1.95 5.15 -46.32
C LYS A 23 -0.68 4.57 -45.72
N THR A 24 -0.67 4.21 -44.44
CA THR A 24 0.53 3.68 -43.78
C THR A 24 0.86 2.30 -44.31
N LYS A 25 2.06 2.13 -44.87
CA LYS A 25 2.62 0.83 -45.28
C LYS A 25 3.06 0.04 -44.03
N ASN A 26 2.99 -1.31 -44.10
CA ASN A 26 3.46 -2.20 -43.05
C ASN A 26 2.86 -1.87 -41.67
N LYS A 27 1.54 -1.72 -41.60
CA LYS A 27 0.79 -1.35 -40.36
C LYS A 27 1.07 -2.30 -39.21
N HIS A 28 1.24 -3.60 -39.52
CA HIS A 28 1.52 -4.65 -38.53
C HIS A 28 2.85 -4.47 -37.79
N LEU A 29 3.87 -3.88 -38.45
CA LEU A 29 5.18 -3.62 -37.84
C LEU A 29 5.17 -2.44 -36.85
N LYS A 30 4.10 -1.68 -36.84
CA LYS A 30 3.91 -0.50 -35.97
C LYS A 30 3.01 -0.79 -34.78
N LEU A 31 2.69 -2.05 -34.56
CA LEU A 31 1.85 -2.51 -33.47
C LEU A 31 2.70 -3.24 -32.43
N ARG A 32 2.42 -2.99 -31.17
CA ARG A 32 2.98 -3.75 -30.07
C ARG A 32 1.86 -4.27 -29.16
N LEU A 33 2.15 -5.34 -28.45
CA LEU A 33 1.21 -5.86 -27.45
C LEU A 33 1.12 -4.87 -26.29
N LYS A 34 -0.10 -4.39 -26.04
CA LYS A 34 -0.41 -3.54 -24.88
C LYS A 34 -0.77 -4.37 -23.66
N GLY A 35 -1.50 -5.46 -23.88
CA GLY A 35 -1.98 -6.34 -22.82
C GLY A 35 -2.96 -7.37 -23.33
N VAL A 36 -3.69 -7.96 -22.42
CA VAL A 36 -4.75 -8.93 -22.73
C VAL A 36 -6.07 -8.37 -22.20
N SER A 37 -7.08 -8.31 -23.06
CA SER A 37 -8.47 -8.01 -22.68
C SER A 37 -9.20 -9.28 -22.35
N PHE A 38 -10.05 -9.22 -21.35
CA PHE A 38 -10.93 -10.32 -20.94
C PHE A 38 -12.39 -9.92 -21.16
N ARG A 39 -13.15 -10.80 -21.80
CA ARG A 39 -14.60 -10.69 -21.98
C ARG A 39 -15.25 -11.91 -21.35
N PRO A 40 -15.98 -11.77 -20.22
CA PRO A 40 -16.60 -12.89 -19.53
C PRO A 40 -17.66 -13.55 -20.39
N ASP A 41 -17.79 -14.88 -20.23
CA ASP A 41 -18.86 -15.67 -20.84
C ASP A 41 -20.24 -15.23 -20.29
N ILE A 42 -21.26 -15.38 -21.12
CA ILE A 42 -22.65 -15.07 -20.76
C ILE A 42 -23.09 -15.88 -19.54
N ARG A 43 -22.68 -17.15 -19.47
CA ARG A 43 -22.98 -18.02 -18.32
C ARG A 43 -22.36 -17.53 -17.03
N LEU A 44 -21.10 -17.08 -17.09
CA LEU A 44 -20.42 -16.48 -15.94
C LEU A 44 -21.11 -15.20 -15.48
N LYS A 45 -21.48 -14.32 -16.43
CA LYS A 45 -22.23 -13.10 -16.11
C LYS A 45 -23.57 -13.40 -15.45
N ALA A 46 -24.32 -14.37 -15.98
CA ALA A 46 -25.60 -14.76 -15.41
C ALA A 46 -25.46 -15.36 -14.00
N ALA A 47 -24.43 -16.17 -13.77
CA ALA A 47 -24.15 -16.75 -12.45
C ALA A 47 -23.78 -15.67 -11.41
N LEU A 48 -23.06 -14.64 -11.83
CA LEU A 48 -22.63 -13.53 -10.94
C LEU A 48 -23.71 -12.46 -10.73
N ALA A 49 -24.71 -12.36 -11.61
CA ALA A 49 -25.75 -11.33 -11.54
C ALA A 49 -26.61 -11.42 -10.25
N GLY A 50 -26.75 -12.64 -9.69
CA GLY A 50 -27.48 -12.87 -8.43
C GLY A 50 -26.61 -12.82 -7.17
N VAL A 51 -25.30 -12.60 -7.31
CA VAL A 51 -24.38 -12.58 -6.18
C VAL A 51 -24.32 -11.19 -5.58
N THR A 52 -24.79 -11.05 -4.36
CA THR A 52 -24.62 -9.82 -3.57
C THR A 52 -23.25 -9.82 -2.92
N ALA A 53 -22.43 -8.86 -3.28
CA ALA A 53 -21.15 -8.65 -2.58
C ALA A 53 -21.43 -8.13 -1.17
N THR A 54 -21.15 -8.94 -0.15
CA THR A 54 -21.19 -8.51 1.25
C THR A 54 -19.78 -8.16 1.73
N GLN A 55 -19.68 -7.05 2.44
CA GLN A 55 -18.40 -6.66 3.02
C GLN A 55 -17.97 -7.70 4.07
N SER A 56 -16.74 -8.20 3.96
CA SER A 56 -16.21 -9.14 4.91
C SER A 56 -16.19 -8.54 6.31
N LYS A 57 -16.62 -9.31 7.32
CA LYS A 57 -16.47 -8.94 8.73
C LYS A 57 -15.00 -8.78 9.15
N TYR A 58 -14.09 -9.36 8.37
CA TYR A 58 -12.64 -9.30 8.59
C TYR A 58 -11.94 -8.17 7.81
N THR A 59 -12.71 -7.25 7.22
CA THR A 59 -12.11 -6.04 6.61
C THR A 59 -11.38 -5.29 7.72
N ARG A 60 -10.07 -5.15 7.58
CA ARG A 60 -9.26 -4.41 8.54
C ARG A 60 -9.58 -2.93 8.41
N HIS A 61 -10.35 -2.42 9.35
CA HIS A 61 -10.51 -0.98 9.54
C HIS A 61 -9.41 -0.48 10.47
N SER A 62 -8.82 0.66 10.15
CA SER A 62 -7.90 1.33 11.07
C SER A 62 -8.64 1.71 12.35
N LEU A 63 -8.10 1.32 13.48
CA LEU A 63 -8.58 1.80 14.77
C LEU A 63 -8.38 3.31 14.85
N ARG A 64 -9.40 4.03 15.34
CA ARG A 64 -9.29 5.45 15.63
C ARG A 64 -8.73 5.61 17.03
N LEU A 65 -7.41 5.61 17.15
CA LEU A 65 -6.72 5.88 18.39
C LEU A 65 -6.53 7.39 18.57
N SER A 66 -6.66 7.87 19.81
CA SER A 66 -6.25 9.22 20.17
C SER A 66 -4.74 9.37 20.15
N GLU A 67 -4.24 10.61 20.04
CA GLU A 67 -2.80 10.86 20.06
C GLU A 67 -2.15 10.40 21.37
N VAL A 68 -2.86 10.53 22.47
CA VAL A 68 -2.42 10.08 23.80
C VAL A 68 -2.26 8.55 23.84
N GLU A 69 -3.19 7.82 23.27
CA GLU A 69 -3.12 6.34 23.20
C GLU A 69 -1.96 5.87 22.33
N ILE A 70 -1.71 6.56 21.22
CA ILE A 70 -0.56 6.28 20.34
C ILE A 70 0.74 6.52 21.11
N ASP A 71 0.86 7.64 21.82
CA ASP A 71 2.04 8.00 22.60
C ASP A 71 2.30 7.00 23.74
N ILE A 72 1.26 6.52 24.43
CA ILE A 72 1.37 5.48 25.45
C ILE A 72 1.90 4.19 24.86
N ARG A 73 1.32 3.72 23.77
CA ARG A 73 1.75 2.48 23.09
C ARG A 73 3.17 2.57 22.56
N LEU A 74 3.55 3.70 22.01
CA LEU A 74 4.93 3.95 21.56
C LEU A 74 5.90 3.97 22.71
N LYS A 75 5.54 4.58 23.84
CA LYS A 75 6.37 4.59 25.05
C LYS A 75 6.61 3.18 25.57
N GLU A 76 5.56 2.36 25.65
CA GLU A 76 5.67 0.94 26.03
C GLU A 76 6.55 0.16 25.04
N TYR A 77 6.33 0.33 23.75
CA TYR A 77 7.11 -0.33 22.72
C TYR A 77 8.61 0.00 22.80
N PHE A 78 8.97 1.27 23.00
CA PHE A 78 10.34 1.71 23.10
C PHE A 78 11.03 1.39 24.42
N THR A 79 10.32 0.80 25.40
CA THR A 79 10.97 0.21 26.58
C THR A 79 11.73 -1.07 26.23
N GLU A 80 11.27 -1.81 25.23
CA GLU A 80 11.82 -3.10 24.81
C GLU A 80 12.56 -3.02 23.45
N HIS A 81 12.25 -2.03 22.64
CA HIS A 81 12.78 -1.88 21.28
C HIS A 81 13.41 -0.51 21.07
N GLU A 82 14.52 -0.47 20.36
CA GLU A 82 15.19 0.80 20.01
C GLU A 82 14.71 1.41 18.70
N LEU A 83 14.21 0.58 17.80
CA LEU A 83 13.82 0.94 16.44
C LEU A 83 12.37 0.53 16.17
N LEU A 84 11.69 1.34 15.36
CA LEU A 84 10.31 1.13 14.97
C LEU A 84 10.19 1.09 13.44
N LEU A 85 9.70 -0.01 12.91
CA LEU A 85 9.33 -0.13 11.51
C LEU A 85 7.86 0.26 11.33
N ARG A 86 7.49 0.63 10.10
CA ARG A 86 6.08 0.90 9.79
C ARG A 86 5.17 -0.30 10.08
N ILE A 87 5.64 -1.53 9.82
CA ILE A 87 4.88 -2.75 10.08
C ILE A 87 4.61 -2.90 11.57
N ASP A 88 5.63 -2.69 12.40
CA ASP A 88 5.49 -2.77 13.86
C ASP A 88 4.48 -1.73 14.38
N PHE A 89 4.51 -0.52 13.83
CA PHE A 89 3.54 0.53 14.16
C PHE A 89 2.12 0.18 13.71
N GLN A 90 1.97 -0.46 12.55
CA GLN A 90 0.67 -0.95 12.07
C GLN A 90 0.07 -2.00 13.02
N GLU A 91 0.89 -2.93 13.48
CA GLU A 91 0.47 -3.98 14.41
C GLU A 91 0.19 -3.42 15.80
N LEU A 92 1.05 -2.56 16.29
CA LEU A 92 0.93 -1.91 17.59
C LEU A 92 -0.36 -1.08 17.73
N CYS A 93 -0.70 -0.33 16.69
CA CYS A 93 -1.84 0.59 16.68
C CYS A 93 -3.06 0.05 15.92
N GLY A 94 -2.99 -1.12 15.31
CA GLY A 94 -4.08 -1.69 14.52
C GLY A 94 -4.51 -0.82 13.34
N MET A 95 -3.57 -0.21 12.63
CA MET A 95 -3.83 0.74 11.56
C MET A 95 -3.55 0.16 10.18
N ALA A 96 -4.27 0.64 9.16
CA ALA A 96 -3.95 0.39 7.77
C ALA A 96 -2.62 1.09 7.38
N ARG A 97 -1.97 0.58 6.33
CA ARG A 97 -0.66 1.06 5.85
C ARG A 97 -0.60 2.58 5.63
N THR A 98 -1.60 3.13 4.95
CA THR A 98 -1.63 4.57 4.62
C THR A 98 -1.81 5.41 5.87
N THR A 99 -2.72 5.01 6.77
CA THR A 99 -2.97 5.69 8.04
C THR A 99 -1.73 5.68 8.92
N ALA A 100 -1.09 4.51 9.07
CA ALA A 100 0.15 4.37 9.82
C ALA A 100 1.28 5.27 9.26
N ASN A 101 1.42 5.31 7.94
CA ASN A 101 2.43 6.14 7.29
C ASN A 101 2.19 7.64 7.54
N ASN A 102 0.93 8.09 7.47
CA ASN A 102 0.56 9.47 7.76
C ASN A 102 0.86 9.86 9.21
N HIS A 103 0.57 8.97 10.16
CA HIS A 103 0.89 9.20 11.58
C HIS A 103 2.39 9.26 11.82
N LEU A 104 3.18 8.35 11.25
CA LEU A 104 4.63 8.35 11.37
C LEU A 104 5.27 9.60 10.78
N GLN A 105 4.81 10.07 9.62
CA GLN A 105 5.26 11.32 9.02
C GLN A 105 4.91 12.53 9.90
N ARG A 106 3.73 12.54 10.51
CA ARG A 106 3.33 13.60 11.45
C ARG A 106 4.22 13.60 12.68
N LEU A 107 4.43 12.47 13.32
CA LEU A 107 5.32 12.34 14.48
C LEU A 107 6.75 12.75 14.17
N GLN A 108 7.22 12.47 12.96
CA GLN A 108 8.53 12.95 12.50
C GLN A 108 8.57 14.47 12.34
N LYS A 109 7.51 15.09 11.79
CA LYS A 109 7.40 16.55 11.65
C LYS A 109 7.30 17.25 13.00
N GLU A 110 6.63 16.64 13.97
CA GLU A 110 6.50 17.13 15.34
C GLU A 110 7.81 16.97 16.16
N GLY A 111 8.81 16.31 15.58
CA GLY A 111 10.11 16.09 16.24
C GLY A 111 10.10 15.01 17.31
N LYS A 112 9.09 14.15 17.36
CA LYS A 112 8.99 13.04 18.32
C LYS A 112 9.75 11.80 17.86
N LEU A 113 9.81 11.56 16.54
CA LEU A 113 10.54 10.48 15.91
C LEU A 113 11.53 11.03 14.86
N THR A 114 12.61 10.31 14.63
CA THR A 114 13.53 10.55 13.52
C THR A 114 13.68 9.32 12.66
N ASN A 115 13.80 9.51 11.34
CA ASN A 115 14.08 8.43 10.42
C ASN A 115 15.61 8.24 10.32
N VAL A 116 16.10 7.11 10.79
CA VAL A 116 17.51 6.70 10.67
C VAL A 116 17.76 5.75 9.50
N GLY A 117 16.70 5.34 8.81
CA GLY A 117 16.76 4.50 7.63
C GLY A 117 16.77 5.28 6.32
N ARG A 118 16.55 4.57 5.22
CA ARG A 118 16.43 5.15 3.88
C ARG A 118 15.00 5.65 3.63
N ARG A 119 14.83 6.60 2.71
CA ARG A 119 13.50 7.11 2.32
C ARG A 119 12.54 6.00 1.85
N ALA A 120 13.06 5.01 1.13
CA ALA A 120 12.27 3.87 0.66
C ALA A 120 11.96 2.85 1.76
N GLN A 121 12.81 2.75 2.77
CA GLN A 121 12.66 1.87 3.92
C GLN A 121 12.92 2.67 5.21
N PRO A 122 11.95 3.45 5.65
CA PRO A 122 12.11 4.26 6.84
C PRO A 122 12.16 3.39 8.10
N ILE A 123 13.11 3.70 8.97
CA ILE A 123 13.26 3.11 10.29
C ILE A 123 13.26 4.26 11.28
N TYR A 124 12.35 4.22 12.23
CA TYR A 124 12.15 5.32 13.16
C TYR A 124 12.79 5.05 14.51
N ARG A 125 13.29 6.09 15.11
CA ARG A 125 13.88 6.11 16.45
C ARG A 125 13.28 7.27 17.24
N PRO A 126 13.03 7.13 18.56
CA PRO A 126 12.56 8.25 19.36
C PRO A 126 13.60 9.36 19.42
N MET A 127 13.15 10.59 19.38
CA MET A 127 13.98 11.76 19.62
C MET A 127 14.23 11.94 21.13
N PRO A 128 15.37 12.58 21.53
CA PRO A 128 15.65 12.86 22.94
C PRO A 128 14.50 13.58 23.63
N GLY A 129 14.08 13.09 24.80
CA GLY A 129 12.99 13.63 25.59
C GLY A 129 11.60 13.07 25.25
N TYR A 130 11.50 12.13 24.29
CA TYR A 130 10.24 11.47 23.90
C TYR A 130 10.33 9.96 24.15
N TYR A 131 9.19 9.35 24.46
CA TYR A 131 9.03 7.89 24.62
C TYR A 131 10.07 7.22 25.52
N GLY A 132 10.44 7.89 26.61
CA GLY A 132 11.40 7.37 27.59
C GLY A 132 12.88 7.55 27.24
N MET A 133 13.20 8.16 26.10
CA MET A 133 14.57 8.52 25.75
C MET A 133 14.99 9.78 26.50
N SER A 134 16.08 9.70 27.29
CA SER A 134 16.59 10.86 28.03
C SER A 134 17.18 11.90 27.09
N ARG A 135 17.06 13.19 27.44
CA ARG A 135 17.66 14.29 26.68
C ARG A 135 19.21 14.23 26.65
N ASP A 136 19.80 13.57 27.62
CA ASP A 136 21.28 13.45 27.74
C ASP A 136 21.84 12.28 26.92
N ALA A 137 21.02 11.48 26.24
CA ALA A 137 21.48 10.34 25.45
C ALA A 137 22.33 10.75 24.23
N GLU A 138 22.18 11.98 23.71
CA GLU A 138 23.01 12.49 22.61
C GLU A 138 24.42 12.91 23.03
N LEU A 139 24.65 13.23 24.32
CA LEU A 139 25.93 13.67 24.81
C LEU A 139 26.93 12.53 25.04
N LYS A 140 26.50 11.28 24.92
CA LYS A 140 27.30 10.06 25.12
C LYS A 140 27.77 9.39 23.84
N ARG A 141 27.68 10.05 22.72
CA ARG A 141 28.17 9.54 21.43
C ARG A 141 29.46 10.25 21.01
#